data_121233e85b4e5860f4c8c0ba98b91c42
#
_entry.id   121233e85b4e5860f4c8c0ba98b91c42
#
_cell.length_a   1.000
_cell.length_b   1.000
_cell.length_c   1.000
_cell.angle_alpha   90.00
_cell.angle_beta   90.00
_cell.angle_gamma   90.00
#
_symmetry.space_group_name_H-M   'P 1'
#
loop_
_entity.id
_entity.type
_entity.pdbx_description
1 polymer ?
#
loop_
_entity_poly.entity_id
_entity_poly.type
_entity_poly.pdbx_seq_one_letter_code
_entity_poly.pdbx_strand_id
1 'polypeptide(L)'
;MVKSIDPGAGGNDLKTMTVTFDRDLPKEITAQIGPQPKYVAENVTYTAEVVIRNNFFTTIPTRGILCTQRRKVLIENNVFQNMAMASIFLSNDSNEWYESGPVRDLTIRGNTFYIRPAGQTEWKYKPAVYIHPEVKGGSSKLSADTPVHRNITIEENTFYMGHDSVVRAEGVAGSSSAATACCGMHRVFICTFPRKRAP
;
A
#
# COMPACT_ATOMS: atom_id res chain seq x y z
N MET A 1 -16.45 12.97 -13.45
CA MET A 1 -15.39 12.66 -14.44
C MET A 1 -14.71 13.97 -14.81
N VAL A 2 -13.48 13.95 -15.26
CA VAL A 2 -12.81 15.17 -15.78
C VAL A 2 -13.48 15.54 -17.10
N LYS A 3 -13.90 16.78 -17.26
CA LYS A 3 -14.53 17.32 -18.45
C LYS A 3 -13.49 17.96 -19.40
N SER A 4 -12.60 18.76 -18.84
CA SER A 4 -11.46 19.33 -19.57
C SER A 4 -10.28 19.53 -18.66
N ILE A 5 -9.09 19.61 -19.25
CA ILE A 5 -7.84 20.01 -18.61
C ILE A 5 -7.24 21.10 -19.49
N ASP A 6 -7.07 22.29 -18.93
CA ASP A 6 -6.46 23.42 -19.61
C ASP A 6 -5.07 23.64 -19.02
N PRO A 7 -4.00 23.67 -19.82
CA PRO A 7 -2.66 24.02 -19.34
C PRO A 7 -2.66 25.43 -18.76
N GLY A 8 -1.85 25.65 -17.75
CA GLY A 8 -1.73 26.98 -17.13
C GLY A 8 -1.29 28.07 -18.11
N ALA A 9 -1.57 29.32 -17.80
CA ALA A 9 -1.34 30.48 -18.66
C ALA A 9 0.11 30.73 -19.14
N GLY A 10 1.05 29.91 -18.66
CA GLY A 10 2.47 29.96 -19.03
C GLY A 10 2.90 29.03 -20.18
N GLY A 11 1.99 28.48 -20.96
CA GLY A 11 2.33 27.60 -22.07
C GLY A 11 2.77 26.21 -21.60
N ASN A 12 4.02 25.86 -21.63
CA ASN A 12 4.53 24.54 -21.21
C ASN A 12 4.80 24.41 -19.71
N ASP A 13 4.20 25.26 -18.87
CA ASP A 13 4.33 25.11 -17.42
C ASP A 13 3.46 23.95 -16.92
N LEU A 14 4.09 22.80 -16.75
CA LEU A 14 3.47 21.60 -16.16
C LEU A 14 3.16 21.73 -14.65
N LYS A 15 3.49 22.85 -14.03
CA LYS A 15 3.31 23.06 -12.59
C LYS A 15 1.88 23.41 -12.21
N THR A 16 1.13 24.00 -13.13
CA THR A 16 -0.26 24.40 -12.90
C THR A 16 -1.15 24.00 -14.06
N MET A 17 -2.34 23.52 -13.75
CA MET A 17 -3.37 23.24 -14.75
C MET A 17 -4.75 23.49 -14.15
N THR A 18 -5.70 23.88 -14.97
CA THR A 18 -7.09 23.98 -14.58
C THR A 18 -7.82 22.72 -14.98
N VAL A 19 -8.38 22.00 -14.00
CA VAL A 19 -9.16 20.78 -14.22
C VAL A 19 -10.63 21.11 -14.02
N THR A 20 -11.44 20.92 -15.05
CA THR A 20 -12.90 21.07 -14.99
C THR A 20 -13.56 19.71 -14.83
N PHE A 21 -14.47 19.59 -13.88
CA PHE A 21 -15.21 18.38 -13.62
C PHE A 21 -16.64 18.46 -14.19
N ASP A 22 -17.26 17.32 -14.44
CA ASP A 22 -18.64 17.17 -14.90
C ASP A 22 -19.68 17.35 -13.78
N ARG A 23 -19.23 17.54 -12.56
CA ARG A 23 -20.03 17.75 -11.36
C ARG A 23 -19.29 18.61 -10.36
N ASP A 24 -20.02 19.19 -9.42
CA ASP A 24 -19.42 19.95 -8.32
C ASP A 24 -18.53 19.08 -7.45
N LEU A 25 -17.43 19.66 -7.00
CA LEU A 25 -16.58 19.03 -5.98
C LEU A 25 -17.26 19.10 -4.61
N PRO A 26 -17.02 18.10 -3.74
CA PRO A 26 -17.46 18.20 -2.34
C PRO A 26 -17.00 19.50 -1.70
N LYS A 27 -17.85 20.10 -0.85
CA LYS A 27 -17.56 21.39 -0.19
C LYS A 27 -16.26 21.36 0.64
N GLU A 28 -15.95 20.19 1.18
CA GLU A 28 -14.73 19.95 1.95
C GLU A 28 -13.45 20.14 1.10
N ILE A 29 -13.53 19.89 -0.20
CA ILE A 29 -12.42 20.10 -1.14
C ILE A 29 -12.32 21.57 -1.51
N THR A 30 -13.45 22.23 -1.75
CA THR A 30 -13.48 23.63 -2.21
C THR A 30 -13.13 24.64 -1.11
N ALA A 31 -13.32 24.30 0.15
CA ALA A 31 -13.07 25.18 1.29
C ALA A 31 -11.60 25.34 1.69
N GLN A 32 -10.67 24.70 0.97
CA GLN A 32 -9.28 24.62 1.42
C GLN A 32 -8.32 25.39 0.51
N ILE A 33 -8.13 26.63 0.87
CA ILE A 33 -7.09 27.50 0.29
C ILE A 33 -5.96 27.58 1.33
N GLY A 34 -4.76 27.12 0.98
CA GLY A 34 -3.60 27.19 1.87
C GLY A 34 -2.32 26.73 1.20
N PRO A 35 -1.17 26.98 1.80
CA PRO A 35 0.14 26.71 1.19
C PRO A 35 0.47 25.22 1.00
N GLN A 36 -0.29 24.35 1.62
CA GLN A 36 -0.13 22.89 1.44
C GLN A 36 -1.44 22.28 0.95
N PRO A 37 -1.43 21.58 -0.19
CA PRO A 37 -2.62 20.89 -0.68
C PRO A 37 -3.03 19.82 0.32
N LYS A 38 -4.30 19.82 0.70
CA LYS A 38 -4.88 18.75 1.54
C LYS A 38 -5.49 17.63 0.70
N TYR A 39 -5.58 17.84 -0.59
CA TYR A 39 -6.16 16.90 -1.53
C TYR A 39 -5.24 16.75 -2.73
N VAL A 40 -5.13 15.55 -3.23
CA VAL A 40 -4.44 15.21 -4.46
C VAL A 40 -5.40 14.52 -5.41
N ALA A 41 -5.22 14.74 -6.70
CA ALA A 41 -5.96 14.07 -7.74
C ALA A 41 -5.08 12.97 -8.34
N GLU A 42 -5.63 11.76 -8.40
CA GLU A 42 -5.00 10.64 -9.08
C GLU A 42 -5.68 10.43 -10.44
N ASN A 43 -4.90 10.47 -11.52
CA ASN A 43 -5.38 10.11 -12.84
C ASN A 43 -5.37 8.59 -13.01
N VAL A 44 -6.51 7.96 -12.88
CA VAL A 44 -6.67 6.50 -13.02
C VAL A 44 -6.99 6.05 -14.44
N THR A 45 -7.03 6.95 -15.42
CA THR A 45 -7.44 6.64 -16.81
C THR A 45 -6.50 5.63 -17.46
N TYR A 46 -5.22 5.79 -17.24
CA TYR A 46 -4.17 4.91 -17.82
C TYR A 46 -3.56 3.96 -16.80
N THR A 47 -4.12 3.86 -15.61
CA THR A 47 -3.66 2.91 -14.60
C THR A 47 -4.08 1.50 -15.01
N ALA A 48 -3.13 0.66 -15.34
CA ALA A 48 -3.38 -0.73 -15.75
C ALA A 48 -3.48 -1.67 -14.54
N GLU A 49 -4.00 -2.88 -14.75
CA GLU A 49 -3.78 -3.99 -13.82
C GLU A 49 -2.31 -4.42 -13.88
N VAL A 50 -1.77 -4.87 -12.75
CA VAL A 50 -0.36 -5.23 -12.62
C VAL A 50 -0.22 -6.67 -12.16
N VAL A 51 0.65 -7.43 -12.83
CA VAL A 51 1.04 -8.77 -12.42
C VAL A 51 2.55 -8.81 -12.24
N ILE A 52 3.00 -9.15 -11.04
CA ILE A 52 4.42 -9.33 -10.68
C ILE A 52 4.59 -10.78 -10.26
N ARG A 53 5.22 -11.59 -11.09
CA ARG A 53 5.34 -13.02 -10.83
C ARG A 53 6.67 -13.61 -11.26
N ASN A 54 7.07 -14.70 -10.57
CA ASN A 54 8.26 -15.49 -10.91
C ASN A 54 9.56 -14.67 -10.89
N ASN A 55 9.66 -13.68 -10.00
CA ASN A 55 10.86 -12.85 -9.86
C ASN A 55 11.63 -13.23 -8.59
N PHE A 56 12.91 -12.92 -8.60
CA PHE A 56 13.79 -13.00 -7.45
C PHE A 56 14.26 -11.61 -7.06
N PHE A 57 13.73 -11.11 -5.95
CA PHE A 57 14.12 -9.84 -5.34
C PHE A 57 15.16 -10.10 -4.26
N THR A 58 16.36 -9.55 -4.39
CA THR A 58 17.41 -9.76 -3.40
C THR A 58 18.23 -8.52 -3.13
N THR A 59 18.64 -8.37 -1.87
CA THR A 59 19.61 -7.36 -1.42
C THR A 59 19.22 -5.94 -1.80
N ILE A 60 17.93 -5.62 -1.60
CA ILE A 60 17.41 -4.28 -1.87
C ILE A 60 17.55 -3.43 -0.60
N PRO A 61 18.15 -2.22 -0.68
CA PRO A 61 18.40 -1.37 0.48
C PRO A 61 17.14 -0.71 1.05
N THR A 62 16.00 -0.92 0.42
CA THR A 62 14.68 -0.41 0.84
C THR A 62 13.63 -1.52 0.79
N ARG A 63 12.42 -1.21 0.33
CA ARG A 63 11.33 -2.16 0.13
C ARG A 63 11.56 -2.98 -1.14
N GLY A 64 11.12 -4.22 -1.15
CA GLY A 64 11.13 -5.04 -2.37
C GLY A 64 10.12 -4.50 -3.40
N ILE A 65 8.88 -4.37 -2.99
CA ILE A 65 7.80 -3.77 -3.79
C ILE A 65 7.10 -2.71 -2.95
N LEU A 66 6.94 -1.50 -3.48
CA LEU A 66 6.04 -0.49 -2.97
C LEU A 66 4.77 -0.52 -3.83
N CYS A 67 3.65 -0.86 -3.22
CA CYS A 67 2.36 -0.95 -3.90
C CYS A 67 1.47 0.22 -3.48
N THR A 68 1.17 1.10 -4.44
CA THR A 68 0.29 2.26 -4.27
C THR A 68 -0.85 2.25 -5.28
N GLN A 69 -1.08 1.12 -5.90
CA GLN A 69 -1.91 0.91 -7.07
C GLN A 69 -3.39 0.75 -6.73
N ARG A 70 -4.26 1.46 -7.40
CA ARG A 70 -5.71 1.39 -7.22
C ARG A 70 -6.40 0.27 -8.02
N ARG A 71 -5.83 -0.10 -9.17
CA ARG A 71 -6.33 -1.21 -9.99
C ARG A 71 -5.84 -2.54 -9.41
N LYS A 72 -6.37 -3.62 -9.94
CA LYS A 72 -5.99 -4.97 -9.52
C LYS A 72 -4.50 -5.22 -9.62
N VAL A 73 -3.94 -5.78 -8.55
CA VAL A 73 -2.53 -6.21 -8.47
C VAL A 73 -2.46 -7.67 -8.07
N LEU A 74 -1.65 -8.42 -8.76
CA LEU A 74 -1.29 -9.78 -8.42
C LEU A 74 0.22 -9.89 -8.22
N ILE A 75 0.62 -10.27 -7.00
CA ILE A 75 2.03 -10.54 -6.66
C ILE A 75 2.12 -12.02 -6.32
N GLU A 76 2.63 -12.83 -7.25
CA GLU A 76 2.61 -14.29 -7.11
C GLU A 76 3.93 -14.98 -7.44
N ASN A 77 4.23 -16.05 -6.71
CA ASN A 77 5.37 -16.93 -6.99
C ASN A 77 6.71 -16.20 -7.07
N ASN A 78 6.88 -15.12 -6.30
CA ASN A 78 8.15 -14.41 -6.21
C ASN A 78 8.94 -14.88 -4.98
N VAL A 79 10.24 -14.69 -5.03
CA VAL A 79 11.14 -14.90 -3.91
C VAL A 79 11.70 -13.56 -3.47
N PHE A 80 11.60 -13.27 -2.17
CA PHE A 80 12.14 -12.07 -1.53
C PHE A 80 13.22 -12.45 -0.53
N GLN A 81 14.43 -11.94 -0.72
CA GLN A 81 15.57 -12.25 0.15
C GLN A 81 16.38 -11.00 0.48
N ASN A 82 16.71 -10.81 1.76
CA ASN A 82 17.58 -9.71 2.19
C ASN A 82 17.07 -8.31 1.85
N MET A 83 15.79 -8.06 2.03
CA MET A 83 15.25 -6.70 1.97
C MET A 83 15.69 -5.90 3.19
N ALA A 84 16.09 -4.65 2.99
CA ALA A 84 16.42 -3.78 4.12
C ALA A 84 15.18 -3.29 4.87
N MET A 85 14.04 -3.22 4.20
CA MET A 85 12.71 -2.88 4.76
C MET A 85 11.71 -4.00 4.45
N ALA A 86 10.41 -3.74 4.54
CA ALA A 86 9.38 -4.71 4.18
C ALA A 86 9.56 -5.25 2.76
N SER A 87 9.34 -6.55 2.55
CA SER A 87 9.41 -7.13 1.22
C SER A 87 8.31 -6.58 0.32
N ILE A 88 7.10 -6.42 0.85
CA ILE A 88 5.99 -5.77 0.18
C ILE A 88 5.43 -4.70 1.11
N PHE A 89 5.42 -3.46 0.67
CA PHE A 89 4.92 -2.32 1.42
C PHE A 89 3.74 -1.68 0.68
N LEU A 90 2.63 -1.52 1.38
CA LEU A 90 1.45 -0.82 0.90
C LEU A 90 1.33 0.51 1.62
N SER A 91 1.39 1.58 0.87
CA SER A 91 1.30 2.94 1.40
C SER A 91 0.51 3.85 0.47
N ASN A 92 0.30 5.08 0.90
CA ASN A 92 -0.25 6.17 0.12
C ASN A 92 0.30 7.47 0.72
N ASP A 93 1.48 7.86 0.33
CA ASP A 93 2.07 9.11 0.83
C ASP A 93 1.79 10.26 -0.15
N SER A 94 0.83 11.09 0.22
CA SER A 94 0.52 12.31 -0.52
C SER A 94 1.20 13.55 0.06
N ASN A 95 1.97 13.43 1.14
CA ASN A 95 2.61 14.56 1.79
C ASN A 95 3.97 14.88 1.21
N GLU A 96 4.82 13.86 1.01
CA GLU A 96 6.21 14.06 0.60
C GLU A 96 6.51 13.45 -0.77
N TRP A 97 6.05 12.22 -1.00
CA TRP A 97 6.43 11.45 -2.19
C TRP A 97 5.37 11.47 -3.30
N TYR A 98 4.19 12.02 -3.03
CA TYR A 98 3.07 12.07 -3.97
C TYR A 98 2.71 10.71 -4.55
N GLU A 99 2.81 9.69 -3.72
CA GLU A 99 2.41 8.35 -4.08
C GLU A 99 0.91 8.29 -4.35
N SER A 100 0.54 7.44 -5.29
CA SER A 100 -0.83 7.23 -5.71
C SER A 100 -1.74 6.78 -4.54
N GLY A 101 -3.02 6.82 -4.73
CA GLY A 101 -4.01 6.63 -3.68
C GLY A 101 -4.11 5.21 -3.11
N PRO A 102 -5.23 4.89 -2.47
CA PRO A 102 -5.35 3.64 -1.73
C PRO A 102 -5.39 2.41 -2.62
N VAL A 103 -4.74 1.33 -2.16
CA VAL A 103 -4.84 0.00 -2.77
C VAL A 103 -6.25 -0.54 -2.60
N ARG A 104 -6.84 -1.09 -3.67
CA ARG A 104 -8.24 -1.52 -3.71
C ARG A 104 -8.47 -2.98 -4.01
N ASP A 105 -7.54 -3.65 -4.63
CA ASP A 105 -7.64 -5.06 -5.02
C ASP A 105 -6.24 -5.62 -5.19
N LEU A 106 -5.74 -6.33 -4.18
CA LEU A 106 -4.41 -6.90 -4.17
C LEU A 106 -4.45 -8.35 -3.71
N THR A 107 -3.81 -9.22 -4.47
CA THR A 107 -3.54 -10.60 -4.08
C THR A 107 -2.04 -10.84 -3.99
N ILE A 108 -1.59 -11.33 -2.85
CA ILE A 108 -0.21 -11.75 -2.57
C ILE A 108 -0.26 -13.26 -2.29
N ARG A 109 0.18 -14.10 -3.23
CA ARG A 109 0.08 -15.55 -3.08
C ARG A 109 1.28 -16.31 -3.59
N GLY A 110 1.53 -17.47 -2.99
CA GLY A 110 2.56 -18.40 -3.44
C GLY A 110 3.99 -17.84 -3.36
N ASN A 111 4.22 -16.70 -2.69
CA ASN A 111 5.54 -16.11 -2.59
C ASN A 111 6.36 -16.73 -1.45
N THR A 112 7.67 -16.68 -1.57
CA THR A 112 8.62 -17.11 -0.54
C THR A 112 9.39 -15.91 -0.01
N PHE A 113 9.41 -15.76 1.31
CA PHE A 113 10.06 -14.64 1.99
C PHE A 113 11.15 -15.15 2.94
N TYR A 114 12.40 -14.74 2.69
CA TYR A 114 13.54 -14.95 3.59
C TYR A 114 13.83 -13.65 4.33
N ILE A 115 13.36 -13.55 5.57
CA ILE A 115 13.43 -12.34 6.37
C ILE A 115 14.61 -12.40 7.32
N ARG A 116 15.47 -11.39 7.24
CA ARG A 116 16.63 -11.28 8.13
C ARG A 116 16.18 -11.08 9.58
N PRO A 117 16.92 -11.64 10.55
CA PRO A 117 16.73 -11.35 11.97
C PRO A 117 16.81 -9.84 12.25
N ALA A 118 15.97 -9.34 13.18
CA ALA A 118 16.10 -7.98 13.70
C ALA A 118 17.48 -7.80 14.36
N GLY A 119 18.01 -6.61 14.32
CA GLY A 119 19.31 -6.26 14.89
C GLY A 119 20.39 -5.99 13.85
N GLN A 120 20.18 -6.32 12.59
CA GLN A 120 21.15 -6.01 11.53
C GLN A 120 20.82 -4.75 10.72
N THR A 121 19.75 -4.02 11.10
CA THR A 121 19.38 -2.78 10.43
C THR A 121 18.72 -1.82 11.42
N GLU A 122 18.79 -0.52 11.13
CA GLU A 122 18.22 0.57 11.93
C GLU A 122 16.69 0.50 12.12
N TRP A 123 15.98 -0.25 11.29
CA TRP A 123 14.53 -0.40 11.33
C TRP A 123 14.13 -1.60 12.17
N LYS A 124 13.63 -1.34 13.36
CA LYS A 124 13.30 -2.35 14.38
C LYS A 124 12.15 -3.30 14.00
N TYR A 125 11.38 -2.99 12.98
CA TYR A 125 10.21 -3.79 12.59
C TYR A 125 10.16 -3.98 11.08
N LYS A 126 10.32 -5.22 10.63
CA LYS A 126 10.31 -5.58 9.22
C LYS A 126 9.37 -6.75 8.96
N PRO A 127 8.07 -6.52 8.98
CA PRO A 127 7.16 -7.54 8.49
C PRO A 127 7.46 -7.85 7.03
N ALA A 128 7.20 -9.07 6.59
CA ALA A 128 7.32 -9.41 5.18
C ALA A 128 6.36 -8.55 4.35
N VAL A 129 5.14 -8.41 4.84
CA VAL A 129 4.12 -7.52 4.26
C VAL A 129 3.75 -6.46 5.28
N TYR A 130 3.96 -5.21 4.92
CA TYR A 130 3.61 -4.07 5.76
C TYR A 130 2.58 -3.19 5.05
N ILE A 131 1.44 -2.99 5.69
CA ILE A 131 0.36 -2.15 5.21
C ILE A 131 0.25 -0.98 6.18
N HIS A 132 0.67 0.20 5.73
CA HIS A 132 0.74 1.39 6.57
C HIS A 132 0.39 2.63 5.75
N PRO A 133 -0.88 3.03 5.77
CA PRO A 133 -1.30 4.27 5.11
C PRO A 133 -0.75 5.48 5.86
N GLU A 134 -0.18 6.41 5.13
CA GLU A 134 0.19 7.72 5.64
C GLU A 134 -1.06 8.57 5.86
N VAL A 135 -1.31 8.91 7.12
CA VAL A 135 -2.42 9.78 7.50
C VAL A 135 -1.93 10.91 8.38
N LYS A 136 -2.43 12.11 8.15
CA LYS A 136 -2.08 13.27 8.96
C LYS A 136 -2.49 13.05 10.42
N GLY A 137 -1.52 13.10 11.33
CA GLY A 137 -1.72 12.82 12.75
C GLY A 137 -1.43 11.37 13.15
N GLY A 138 -0.86 10.58 12.22
CA GLY A 138 -0.38 9.21 12.47
C GLY A 138 -1.47 8.16 12.50
N SER A 139 -1.07 6.92 12.72
CA SER A 139 -1.95 5.73 12.71
C SER A 139 -3.08 5.78 13.74
N SER A 140 -2.97 6.59 14.80
CA SER A 140 -4.05 6.82 15.77
C SER A 140 -5.31 7.45 15.15
N LYS A 141 -5.19 8.03 13.96
CA LYS A 141 -6.33 8.57 13.19
C LYS A 141 -7.00 7.55 12.29
N LEU A 142 -6.41 6.37 12.15
CA LEU A 142 -7.02 5.28 11.39
C LEU A 142 -8.16 4.67 12.18
N SER A 143 -9.30 4.53 11.54
CA SER A 143 -10.48 3.91 12.12
C SER A 143 -10.92 2.72 11.30
N ALA A 144 -11.54 1.75 11.93
CA ALA A 144 -12.14 0.61 11.23
C ALA A 144 -13.27 1.03 10.29
N ASP A 145 -13.90 2.18 10.56
CA ASP A 145 -15.01 2.69 9.75
C ASP A 145 -14.54 3.46 8.52
N THR A 146 -13.31 3.96 8.53
CA THR A 146 -12.71 4.71 7.42
C THR A 146 -11.40 4.07 6.93
N PRO A 147 -11.43 2.82 6.45
CA PRO A 147 -10.22 2.15 6.00
C PRO A 147 -9.69 2.79 4.73
N VAL A 148 -8.37 2.95 4.67
CA VAL A 148 -7.66 3.48 3.50
C VAL A 148 -7.56 2.43 2.42
N HIS A 149 -7.06 1.24 2.76
CA HIS A 149 -6.89 0.12 1.83
C HIS A 149 -8.05 -0.87 1.92
N ARG A 150 -8.33 -1.60 0.84
CA ARG A 150 -9.44 -2.58 0.79
C ARG A 150 -9.11 -3.79 -0.08
N ASN A 151 -9.77 -4.92 0.20
CA ASN A 151 -9.72 -6.15 -0.59
C ASN A 151 -8.27 -6.63 -0.80
N ILE A 152 -7.58 -6.90 0.31
CA ILE A 152 -6.22 -7.43 0.28
C ILE A 152 -6.27 -8.88 0.71
N THR A 153 -5.82 -9.76 -0.17
CA THR A 153 -5.70 -11.20 0.07
C THR A 153 -4.24 -11.59 0.18
N ILE A 154 -3.90 -12.32 1.25
CA ILE A 154 -2.55 -12.85 1.48
C ILE A 154 -2.71 -14.35 1.73
N GLU A 155 -2.28 -15.19 0.80
CA GLU A 155 -2.54 -16.62 0.84
C GLU A 155 -1.39 -17.45 0.29
N GLU A 156 -1.26 -18.70 0.75
CA GLU A 156 -0.33 -19.68 0.22
C GLU A 156 1.14 -19.24 0.19
N ASN A 157 1.52 -18.25 1.00
CA ASN A 157 2.90 -17.77 1.07
C ASN A 157 3.72 -18.57 2.10
N THR A 158 5.02 -18.67 1.84
CA THR A 158 5.98 -19.31 2.75
C THR A 158 6.92 -18.24 3.33
N PHE A 159 7.08 -18.25 4.66
CA PHE A 159 7.92 -17.29 5.37
C PHE A 159 8.99 -18.02 6.18
N TYR A 160 10.24 -17.69 5.91
CA TYR A 160 11.40 -18.10 6.71
C TYR A 160 11.82 -16.94 7.59
N MET A 161 11.50 -17.02 8.89
CA MET A 161 11.66 -15.94 9.83
C MET A 161 12.32 -16.41 11.14
N GLY A 162 13.17 -15.56 11.69
CA GLY A 162 13.76 -15.80 13.02
C GLY A 162 12.93 -15.20 14.15
N HIS A 163 12.21 -14.14 13.90
CA HIS A 163 11.36 -13.39 14.85
C HIS A 163 10.53 -12.33 14.08
N ASP A 164 9.61 -11.67 14.74
CA ASP A 164 8.74 -10.61 14.27
C ASP A 164 7.46 -11.05 13.55
N SER A 165 6.61 -10.10 13.24
CA SER A 165 5.34 -10.34 12.58
C SER A 165 5.53 -10.57 11.08
N VAL A 166 4.84 -11.56 10.56
CA VAL A 166 4.80 -11.84 9.11
C VAL A 166 4.11 -10.72 8.36
N VAL A 167 2.97 -10.29 8.88
CA VAL A 167 2.15 -9.20 8.33
C VAL A 167 1.85 -8.20 9.43
N ARG A 168 2.08 -6.93 9.15
CA ARG A 168 1.56 -5.83 9.94
C ARG A 168 0.63 -5.01 9.07
N ALA A 169 -0.59 -4.77 9.54
CA ALA A 169 -1.58 -4.07 8.75
C ALA A 169 -2.36 -3.07 9.59
N GLU A 170 -2.49 -1.87 9.07
CA GLU A 170 -3.23 -0.76 9.65
C GLU A 170 -4.18 -0.17 8.59
N GLY A 171 -5.35 0.31 8.98
CA GLY A 171 -6.28 0.99 8.08
C GLY A 171 -6.79 0.19 6.89
N VAL A 172 -7.08 -1.10 7.08
CA VAL A 172 -7.52 -2.02 6.02
C VAL A 172 -8.90 -2.57 6.33
N ALA A 173 -9.74 -2.72 5.30
CA ALA A 173 -11.00 -3.47 5.39
C ALA A 173 -11.12 -4.52 4.27
N GLY A 174 -11.92 -5.56 4.52
CA GLY A 174 -12.16 -6.62 3.54
C GLY A 174 -10.90 -7.38 3.18
N SER A 175 -10.06 -7.67 4.17
CA SER A 175 -8.85 -8.47 3.98
C SER A 175 -9.09 -9.91 4.42
N SER A 176 -8.48 -10.84 3.73
CA SER A 176 -8.48 -12.26 4.08
C SER A 176 -7.06 -12.81 4.08
N SER A 177 -6.80 -13.73 4.99
CA SER A 177 -5.58 -14.54 4.97
C SER A 177 -5.97 -16.01 5.03
N ALA A 178 -5.36 -16.82 4.19
CA ALA A 178 -5.55 -18.28 4.17
C ALA A 178 -4.20 -18.96 4.18
N ALA A 179 -4.18 -20.20 4.66
CA ALA A 179 -3.07 -21.13 4.81
C ALA A 179 -1.68 -20.62 4.36
N THR A 180 -0.90 -20.21 5.33
CA THR A 180 0.45 -19.72 5.12
C THR A 180 1.41 -20.60 5.93
N ALA A 181 2.39 -21.19 5.29
CA ALA A 181 3.41 -21.95 5.98
C ALA A 181 4.48 -21.01 6.55
N CYS A 182 4.82 -21.19 7.83
CA CYS A 182 5.90 -20.45 8.48
C CYS A 182 6.96 -21.46 8.95
N CYS A 183 8.16 -21.35 8.43
CA CYS A 183 9.31 -22.16 8.80
C CYS A 183 10.29 -21.33 9.63
N GLY A 184 10.51 -21.72 10.87
CA GLY A 184 11.44 -21.03 11.80
C GLY A 184 10.93 -21.01 13.24
N MET A 185 11.82 -20.93 14.20
CA MET A 185 11.47 -20.91 15.62
C MET A 185 10.79 -19.59 16.00
N HIS A 186 9.60 -19.71 16.59
CA HIS A 186 8.78 -18.74 17.30
C HIS A 186 7.68 -17.97 16.53
N ARG A 187 6.48 -18.24 17.01
CA ARG A 187 5.19 -17.52 16.95
C ARG A 187 4.85 -16.73 15.69
N VAL A 188 3.99 -17.35 14.92
CA VAL A 188 3.24 -16.68 13.84
C VAL A 188 2.19 -15.75 14.47
N PHE A 189 2.31 -14.45 14.28
CA PHE A 189 1.21 -13.52 14.47
C PHE A 189 0.48 -13.36 13.13
N ILE A 190 -0.54 -14.16 12.91
CA ILE A 190 -1.52 -13.89 11.87
C ILE A 190 -2.42 -12.81 12.46
N CYS A 191 -2.35 -11.58 11.96
CA CYS A 191 -3.37 -10.58 12.23
C CYS A 191 -4.66 -11.03 11.54
N THR A 192 -5.53 -11.71 12.27
CA THR A 192 -6.89 -11.98 11.81
C THR A 192 -7.68 -10.69 11.93
N PHE A 193 -7.99 -10.09 10.79
CA PHE A 193 -8.92 -8.97 10.75
C PHE A 193 -10.31 -9.50 11.09
N PRO A 194 -11.04 -8.85 12.03
CA PRO A 194 -12.39 -9.29 12.34
C PRO A 194 -13.26 -9.18 11.09
N ARG A 195 -13.82 -10.30 10.64
CA ARG A 195 -14.91 -10.26 9.68
C ARG A 195 -16.08 -9.57 10.36
N LYS A 196 -16.47 -8.38 9.91
CA LYS A 196 -17.82 -7.90 10.19
C LYS A 196 -18.77 -8.94 9.60
N ARG A 197 -19.56 -9.61 10.45
CA ARG A 197 -20.71 -10.39 9.97
C ARG A 197 -21.60 -9.39 9.21
N ALA A 198 -21.96 -9.75 8.00
CA ALA A 198 -23.01 -9.04 7.28
C ALA A 198 -24.30 -9.07 8.12
N PRO A 199 -25.07 -8.00 8.10
CA PRO A 199 -26.38 -7.95 8.75
C PRO A 199 -27.33 -9.00 8.22
#